data_00d65101169f7f98c57ded48ec235927
#
_entry.id   00d65101169f7f98c57ded48ec235927
#
_cell.length_a   1.000
_cell.length_b   1.000
_cell.length_c   1.000
_cell.angle_alpha   90.00
_cell.angle_beta   90.00
_cell.angle_gamma   90.00
#
_symmetry.space_group_name_H-M   'P 1'
#
loop_
_entity.id
_entity.type
_entity.pdbx_description
1 polymer ?
#
loop_
_entity_poly.entity_id
_entity_poly.type
_entity_poly.pdbx_seq_one_letter_code
_entity_poly.pdbx_strand_id
1 'polypeptide(L)'
;MYAERIMNLSLPFVRPEDSAEQVLVLMDEYKVRHLPLVNGEEFQGLVYEEDLMEIDCQTPMATLHARPVSITPQCHLYDLVAQWVKAEVDAMPVVFEGKYVGSVDAPSILRFLAEQTHWAEKGAVIVLEVAERDLAISEIARLVESNGTKIIACTTSQAIDSSNVAVTLKLNSEDVQPVISTFQRHAYTIQTFLHAPEAEEEMRERYDAFMRFLKQ
;
A
#
# COMPACT_ATOMS: atom_id res chain seq x y z
N MET A 1 -2.89 -3.72 -11.68
CA MET A 1 -3.33 -2.92 -10.53
C MET A 1 -3.56 -1.48 -11.00
N TYR A 2 -4.79 -1.13 -11.40
CA TYR A 2 -5.13 0.17 -11.98
C TYR A 2 -6.06 0.94 -11.08
N ALA A 3 -6.03 2.28 -11.14
CA ALA A 3 -6.81 3.18 -10.31
C ALA A 3 -8.32 2.88 -10.35
N GLU A 4 -8.87 2.50 -11.51
CA GLU A 4 -10.28 2.13 -11.68
C GLU A 4 -10.77 1.02 -10.74
N ARG A 5 -9.88 0.13 -10.29
CA ARG A 5 -10.18 -0.97 -9.36
C ARG A 5 -9.99 -0.60 -7.89
N ILE A 6 -9.39 0.57 -7.65
CA ILE A 6 -9.03 1.05 -6.31
C ILE A 6 -9.95 2.20 -5.88
N MET A 7 -10.62 2.86 -6.84
CA MET A 7 -11.45 4.03 -6.59
C MET A 7 -12.48 3.81 -5.49
N ASN A 8 -12.62 4.83 -4.65
CA ASN A 8 -13.70 5.01 -3.70
C ASN A 8 -14.73 5.98 -4.29
N LEU A 9 -15.91 5.48 -4.61
CA LEU A 9 -17.02 6.28 -5.15
C LEU A 9 -17.83 6.99 -4.05
N SER A 10 -17.55 6.70 -2.78
CA SER A 10 -18.25 7.31 -1.63
C SER A 10 -17.60 8.60 -1.14
N LEU A 11 -16.41 8.95 -1.64
CA LEU A 11 -15.79 10.22 -1.31
C LEU A 11 -16.61 11.35 -1.96
N PRO A 12 -16.88 12.44 -1.21
CA PRO A 12 -17.63 13.56 -1.73
C PRO A 12 -16.81 14.35 -2.75
N PHE A 13 -17.53 15.14 -3.53
CA PHE A 13 -16.97 16.19 -4.38
C PHE A 13 -17.70 17.51 -4.11
N VAL A 14 -17.08 18.60 -4.48
CA VAL A 14 -17.55 19.96 -4.29
C VAL A 14 -18.17 20.44 -5.59
N ARG A 15 -19.26 21.23 -5.49
CA ARG A 15 -19.92 21.86 -6.63
C ARG A 15 -19.59 23.34 -6.71
N PRO A 16 -19.68 23.96 -7.90
CA PRO A 16 -19.44 25.39 -8.06
C PRO A 16 -20.30 26.30 -7.18
N GLU A 17 -21.52 25.88 -6.85
CA GLU A 17 -22.48 26.59 -6.01
C GLU A 17 -22.24 26.43 -4.50
N ASP A 18 -21.44 25.45 -4.07
CA ASP A 18 -21.14 25.24 -2.66
C ASP A 18 -20.32 26.40 -2.09
N SER A 19 -20.60 26.79 -0.84
CA SER A 19 -19.84 27.84 -0.14
C SER A 19 -18.58 27.26 0.52
N ALA A 20 -17.60 28.10 0.82
CA ALA A 20 -16.39 27.69 1.53
C ALA A 20 -16.72 27.04 2.87
N GLU A 21 -17.70 27.54 3.63
CA GLU A 21 -18.17 26.97 4.87
C GLU A 21 -18.68 25.52 4.70
N GLN A 22 -19.53 25.30 3.67
CA GLN A 22 -20.06 23.96 3.38
C GLN A 22 -18.94 22.97 3.03
N VAL A 23 -17.97 23.42 2.24
CA VAL A 23 -16.83 22.58 1.84
C VAL A 23 -15.92 22.24 3.03
N LEU A 24 -15.65 23.21 3.91
CA LEU A 24 -14.88 22.97 5.14
C LEU A 24 -15.57 21.96 6.08
N VAL A 25 -16.91 22.06 6.23
CA VAL A 25 -17.69 21.07 6.98
C VAL A 25 -17.56 19.68 6.36
N LEU A 26 -17.64 19.58 5.03
CA LEU A 26 -17.51 18.34 4.30
C LEU A 26 -16.09 17.74 4.46
N MET A 27 -15.05 18.57 4.39
CA MET A 27 -13.67 18.16 4.62
C MET A 27 -13.47 17.62 6.05
N ASP A 28 -14.05 18.28 7.05
CA ASP A 28 -13.98 17.81 8.44
C ASP A 28 -14.77 16.50 8.65
N GLU A 29 -15.94 16.34 8.03
CA GLU A 29 -16.73 15.12 8.13
C GLU A 29 -15.98 13.89 7.57
N TYR A 30 -15.34 14.04 6.41
CA TYR A 30 -14.60 12.97 5.74
C TYR A 30 -13.12 12.89 6.14
N LYS A 31 -12.64 13.78 7.00
CA LYS A 31 -11.25 13.86 7.48
C LYS A 31 -10.24 13.97 6.35
N VAL A 32 -10.57 14.80 5.36
CA VAL A 32 -9.71 15.12 4.20
C VAL A 32 -9.51 16.64 4.10
N ARG A 33 -8.36 17.05 3.61
CA ARG A 33 -8.02 18.48 3.38
C ARG A 33 -8.13 18.89 1.92
N HIS A 34 -8.58 17.98 1.07
CA HIS A 34 -8.67 18.19 -0.37
C HIS A 34 -9.91 17.51 -0.92
N LEU A 35 -10.68 18.24 -1.73
CA LEU A 35 -11.86 17.68 -2.41
C LEU A 35 -11.89 18.11 -3.89
N PRO A 36 -12.33 17.24 -4.80
CA PRO A 36 -12.48 17.56 -6.20
C PRO A 36 -13.64 18.54 -6.41
N LEU A 37 -13.40 19.59 -7.19
CA LEU A 37 -14.43 20.51 -7.68
C LEU A 37 -14.97 19.99 -9.02
N VAL A 38 -16.26 19.74 -9.08
CA VAL A 38 -16.92 19.11 -10.23
C VAL A 38 -18.13 19.93 -10.65
N ASN A 39 -18.16 20.35 -11.92
CA ASN A 39 -19.31 21.06 -12.51
C ASN A 39 -20.10 20.09 -13.40
N GLY A 40 -21.27 19.65 -12.92
CA GLY A 40 -21.99 18.54 -13.53
C GLY A 40 -21.20 17.24 -13.46
N GLU A 41 -20.55 16.85 -14.55
CA GLU A 41 -19.61 15.71 -14.61
C GLU A 41 -18.15 16.18 -14.82
N GLU A 42 -17.95 17.45 -15.21
CA GLU A 42 -16.65 17.98 -15.58
C GLU A 42 -15.77 18.27 -14.35
N PHE A 43 -14.57 17.72 -14.34
CA PHE A 43 -13.57 17.99 -13.33
C PHE A 43 -12.95 19.38 -13.55
N GLN A 44 -13.04 20.26 -12.54
CA GLN A 44 -12.50 21.61 -12.59
C GLN A 44 -11.13 21.73 -11.89
N GLY A 45 -10.83 20.80 -10.98
CA GLY A 45 -9.61 20.78 -10.21
C GLY A 45 -9.82 20.31 -8.78
N LEU A 46 -8.80 20.43 -7.96
CA LEU A 46 -8.80 20.06 -6.54
C LEU A 46 -8.83 21.34 -5.69
N VAL A 47 -9.75 21.38 -4.72
CA VAL A 47 -9.89 22.45 -3.72
C VAL A 47 -9.10 22.03 -2.48
N TYR A 48 -8.38 22.97 -1.89
CA TYR A 48 -7.55 22.76 -0.71
C TYR A 48 -8.14 23.50 0.50
N GLU A 49 -8.11 22.88 1.67
CA GLU A 49 -8.58 23.47 2.93
C GLU A 49 -7.86 24.79 3.22
N GLU A 50 -6.55 24.86 2.98
CA GLU A 50 -5.74 26.07 3.19
C GLU A 50 -6.24 27.27 2.37
N ASP A 51 -6.65 27.03 1.11
CA ASP A 51 -7.17 28.08 0.22
C ASP A 51 -8.54 28.59 0.71
N LEU A 52 -9.34 27.74 1.37
CA LEU A 52 -10.66 28.10 1.90
C LEU A 52 -10.57 28.89 3.21
N MET A 53 -9.53 28.69 3.98
CA MET A 53 -9.33 29.44 5.24
C MET A 53 -8.96 30.91 5.00
N GLU A 54 -8.53 31.26 3.80
CA GLU A 54 -8.09 32.62 3.45
C GLU A 54 -9.22 33.46 2.81
N ILE A 55 -10.40 32.88 2.54
CA ILE A 55 -11.53 33.54 1.86
C ILE A 55 -12.74 33.67 2.78
N ASP A 56 -13.73 34.49 2.36
CA ASP A 56 -15.00 34.60 3.07
C ASP A 56 -15.76 33.28 3.04
N CYS A 57 -16.34 32.89 4.16
CA CYS A 57 -17.03 31.59 4.34
C CYS A 57 -18.25 31.42 3.40
N GLN A 58 -18.82 32.50 2.88
CA GLN A 58 -19.94 32.48 1.94
C GLN A 58 -19.47 32.50 0.48
N THR A 59 -18.16 32.53 0.21
CA THR A 59 -17.61 32.56 -1.16
C THR A 59 -17.98 31.26 -1.91
N PRO A 60 -18.63 31.36 -3.10
CA PRO A 60 -18.93 30.17 -3.92
C PRO A 60 -17.66 29.58 -4.54
N MET A 61 -17.60 28.25 -4.65
CA MET A 61 -16.45 27.56 -5.24
C MET A 61 -16.23 27.86 -6.72
N ALA A 62 -17.25 28.32 -7.44
CA ALA A 62 -17.13 28.80 -8.84
C ALA A 62 -16.05 29.88 -9.03
N THR A 63 -15.70 30.62 -7.96
CA THR A 63 -14.72 31.72 -8.02
C THR A 63 -13.31 31.29 -7.64
N LEU A 64 -13.14 30.05 -7.12
CA LEU A 64 -11.87 29.54 -6.65
C LEU A 64 -11.04 28.99 -7.82
N HIS A 65 -9.74 29.24 -7.79
CA HIS A 65 -8.81 28.62 -8.74
C HIS A 65 -8.39 27.23 -8.23
N ALA A 66 -9.10 26.19 -8.63
CA ALA A 66 -8.81 24.82 -8.28
C ALA A 66 -7.56 24.30 -9.01
N ARG A 67 -6.75 23.49 -8.32
CA ARG A 67 -5.48 22.98 -8.84
C ARG A 67 -5.71 21.73 -9.70
N PRO A 68 -5.11 21.60 -10.92
CA PRO A 68 -5.40 20.52 -11.87
C PRO A 68 -4.64 19.22 -11.49
N VAL A 69 -4.90 18.68 -10.30
CA VAL A 69 -4.31 17.44 -9.81
C VAL A 69 -5.28 16.30 -10.03
N SER A 70 -4.92 15.32 -10.86
CA SER A 70 -5.73 14.13 -11.13
C SER A 70 -4.91 13.02 -11.79
N ILE A 71 -5.46 11.81 -11.80
CA ILE A 71 -4.93 10.65 -12.53
C ILE A 71 -6.00 10.08 -13.46
N THR A 72 -5.60 9.22 -14.40
CA THR A 72 -6.53 8.48 -15.25
C THR A 72 -6.95 7.14 -14.61
N PRO A 73 -8.10 6.54 -15.01
CA PRO A 73 -8.51 5.21 -14.56
C PRO A 73 -7.46 4.12 -14.81
N GLN A 74 -6.68 4.25 -15.88
CA GLN A 74 -5.62 3.32 -16.29
C GLN A 74 -4.27 3.59 -15.60
N CYS A 75 -4.19 4.57 -14.69
CA CYS A 75 -2.99 4.82 -13.90
C CYS A 75 -2.65 3.57 -13.06
N HIS A 76 -1.44 3.02 -13.24
CA HIS A 76 -0.98 1.87 -12.47
C HIS A 76 -0.67 2.28 -11.04
N LEU A 77 -0.86 1.36 -10.07
CA LEU A 77 -0.64 1.64 -8.64
C LEU A 77 0.75 2.24 -8.35
N TYR A 78 1.80 1.81 -9.03
CA TYR A 78 3.14 2.36 -8.82
C TYR A 78 3.23 3.84 -9.21
N ASP A 79 2.65 4.21 -10.34
CA ASP A 79 2.61 5.60 -10.80
C ASP A 79 1.67 6.44 -9.93
N LEU A 80 0.55 5.85 -9.50
CA LEU A 80 -0.40 6.48 -8.59
C LEU A 80 0.29 6.86 -7.28
N VAL A 81 1.01 5.92 -6.64
CA VAL A 81 1.72 6.20 -5.38
C VAL A 81 2.79 7.27 -5.57
N ALA A 82 3.55 7.23 -6.67
CA ALA A 82 4.56 8.24 -6.96
C ALA A 82 3.95 9.64 -7.16
N GLN A 83 2.82 9.73 -7.89
CA GLN A 83 2.09 10.99 -8.08
C GLN A 83 1.44 11.48 -6.78
N TRP A 84 0.91 10.57 -5.97
CA TRP A 84 0.32 10.88 -4.67
C TRP A 84 1.30 11.56 -3.71
N VAL A 85 2.50 10.94 -3.54
CA VAL A 85 3.56 11.53 -2.69
C VAL A 85 3.98 12.91 -3.18
N LYS A 86 4.05 13.10 -4.51
CA LYS A 86 4.42 14.41 -5.10
C LYS A 86 3.32 15.46 -4.94
N ALA A 87 2.05 15.05 -4.99
CA ALA A 87 0.92 15.97 -4.91
C ALA A 87 0.55 16.34 -3.48
N GLU A 88 0.99 15.55 -2.49
CA GLU A 88 0.71 15.73 -1.05
C GLU A 88 -0.79 15.86 -0.73
N VAL A 89 -1.62 15.02 -1.38
CA VAL A 89 -3.08 15.06 -1.24
C VAL A 89 -3.61 13.85 -0.44
N ASP A 90 -4.75 14.02 0.22
CA ASP A 90 -5.40 12.95 0.99
C ASP A 90 -6.25 12.03 0.11
N ALA A 91 -6.75 12.56 -1.00
CA ALA A 91 -7.50 11.80 -2.01
C ALA A 91 -7.08 12.25 -3.41
N MET A 92 -6.81 11.30 -4.30
CA MET A 92 -6.39 11.54 -5.68
C MET A 92 -7.60 11.41 -6.61
N PRO A 93 -8.06 12.51 -7.25
CA PRO A 93 -9.15 12.43 -8.21
C PRO A 93 -8.78 11.58 -9.43
N VAL A 94 -9.74 10.77 -9.86
CA VAL A 94 -9.64 9.99 -11.10
C VAL A 94 -10.52 10.64 -12.16
N VAL A 95 -9.91 10.99 -13.30
CA VAL A 95 -10.55 11.74 -14.37
C VAL A 95 -10.39 10.99 -15.70
N PHE A 96 -11.49 10.85 -16.42
CA PHE A 96 -11.52 10.25 -17.75
C PHE A 96 -12.17 11.22 -18.74
N GLU A 97 -11.46 11.59 -19.80
CA GLU A 97 -11.93 12.54 -20.83
C GLU A 97 -12.49 13.84 -20.24
N GLY A 98 -11.84 14.39 -19.22
CA GLY A 98 -12.26 15.61 -18.52
C GLY A 98 -13.36 15.40 -17.47
N LYS A 99 -13.94 14.21 -17.35
CA LYS A 99 -15.00 13.89 -16.41
C LYS A 99 -14.43 13.27 -15.13
N TYR A 100 -14.96 13.70 -13.99
CA TYR A 100 -14.68 13.07 -12.71
C TYR A 100 -15.39 11.71 -12.61
N VAL A 101 -14.65 10.66 -12.31
CA VAL A 101 -15.21 9.30 -12.20
C VAL A 101 -15.07 8.70 -10.79
N GLY A 102 -14.37 9.37 -9.89
CA GLY A 102 -14.18 8.94 -8.51
C GLY A 102 -12.85 9.45 -7.94
N SER A 103 -12.53 9.06 -6.72
CA SER A 103 -11.23 9.36 -6.10
C SER A 103 -10.61 8.09 -5.52
N VAL A 104 -9.29 8.06 -5.44
CA VAL A 104 -8.54 7.05 -4.68
C VAL A 104 -8.10 7.67 -3.37
N ASP A 105 -8.31 6.97 -2.25
CA ASP A 105 -7.84 7.34 -0.92
C ASP A 105 -6.89 6.27 -0.34
N ALA A 106 -6.14 6.60 0.69
CA ALA A 106 -5.19 5.69 1.32
C ALA A 106 -5.86 4.41 1.86
N PRO A 107 -7.05 4.47 2.53
CA PRO A 107 -7.76 3.27 2.94
C PRO A 107 -8.12 2.32 1.79
N SER A 108 -8.50 2.86 0.63
CA SER A 108 -8.82 2.05 -0.56
C SER A 108 -7.59 1.35 -1.13
N ILE A 109 -6.43 2.03 -1.15
CA ILE A 109 -5.16 1.41 -1.55
C ILE A 109 -4.80 0.27 -0.59
N LEU A 110 -4.86 0.51 0.73
CA LEU A 110 -4.52 -0.50 1.73
C LEU A 110 -5.45 -1.73 1.65
N ARG A 111 -6.76 -1.50 1.49
CA ARG A 111 -7.73 -2.58 1.29
C ARG A 111 -7.42 -3.37 0.03
N PHE A 112 -7.18 -2.68 -1.08
CA PHE A 112 -6.83 -3.33 -2.35
C PHE A 112 -5.55 -4.17 -2.22
N LEU A 113 -4.51 -3.65 -1.58
CA LEU A 113 -3.27 -4.39 -1.34
C LEU A 113 -3.52 -5.62 -0.47
N ALA A 114 -4.27 -5.50 0.62
CA ALA A 114 -4.59 -6.61 1.51
C ALA A 114 -5.37 -7.73 0.79
N GLU A 115 -6.35 -7.37 -0.04
CA GLU A 115 -7.25 -8.33 -0.70
C GLU A 115 -6.67 -8.94 -1.99
N GLN A 116 -5.83 -8.19 -2.73
CA GLN A 116 -5.42 -8.57 -4.08
C GLN A 116 -3.96 -9.03 -4.19
N THR A 117 -3.15 -8.85 -3.14
CA THR A 117 -1.69 -9.12 -3.22
C THR A 117 -1.22 -10.24 -2.30
N HIS A 118 -2.11 -11.01 -1.70
CA HIS A 118 -1.78 -12.06 -0.74
C HIS A 118 -1.02 -11.58 0.52
N TRP A 119 -0.93 -10.25 0.75
CA TRP A 119 -0.20 -9.71 1.91
C TRP A 119 -0.83 -10.11 3.24
N ALA A 120 -2.15 -10.23 3.27
CA ALA A 120 -2.90 -10.65 4.45
C ALA A 120 -2.98 -12.16 4.63
N GLU A 121 -2.49 -12.97 3.67
CA GLU A 121 -2.51 -14.42 3.78
C GLU A 121 -1.50 -14.92 4.82
N LYS A 122 -1.83 -16.06 5.45
CA LYS A 122 -0.91 -16.76 6.35
C LYS A 122 0.34 -17.19 5.59
N GLY A 123 1.48 -17.16 6.26
CA GLY A 123 2.76 -17.56 5.70
C GLY A 123 3.92 -16.73 6.28
N ALA A 124 5.11 -17.26 6.14
CA ALA A 124 6.30 -16.60 6.68
C ALA A 124 6.82 -15.50 5.76
N VAL A 125 7.60 -14.59 6.35
CA VAL A 125 8.36 -13.56 5.64
C VAL A 125 9.84 -13.79 5.88
N ILE A 126 10.65 -13.80 4.82
CA ILE A 126 12.11 -13.85 4.88
C ILE A 126 12.66 -12.58 4.24
N VAL A 127 13.61 -11.94 4.88
CA VAL A 127 14.34 -10.78 4.33
C VAL A 127 15.79 -11.19 4.11
N LEU A 128 16.21 -11.16 2.85
CA LEU A 128 17.59 -11.41 2.44
C LEU A 128 18.29 -10.09 2.19
N GLU A 129 19.57 -10.00 2.51
CA GLU A 129 20.45 -8.92 2.08
C GLU A 129 21.36 -9.42 0.96
N VAL A 130 21.33 -8.75 -0.18
CA VAL A 130 22.03 -9.17 -1.40
C VAL A 130 22.76 -7.96 -1.99
N ALA A 131 24.02 -8.13 -2.40
CA ALA A 131 24.70 -7.08 -3.16
C ALA A 131 23.96 -6.87 -4.49
N GLU A 132 23.80 -5.60 -4.90
CA GLU A 132 23.01 -5.25 -6.10
C GLU A 132 23.49 -6.02 -7.35
N ARG A 133 24.82 -6.19 -7.53
CA ARG A 133 25.42 -6.94 -8.63
C ARG A 133 25.10 -8.44 -8.63
N ASP A 134 24.78 -9.00 -7.45
CA ASP A 134 24.53 -10.42 -7.24
C ASP A 134 23.01 -10.73 -7.12
N LEU A 135 22.17 -9.68 -7.31
CA LEU A 135 20.70 -9.82 -7.22
C LEU A 135 20.16 -10.62 -8.41
N ALA A 136 19.76 -11.85 -8.14
CA ALA A 136 19.14 -12.73 -9.12
C ALA A 136 17.85 -13.33 -8.54
N ILE A 137 16.70 -12.69 -8.79
CA ILE A 137 15.39 -13.16 -8.30
C ILE A 137 15.07 -14.57 -8.77
N SER A 138 15.49 -14.94 -9.99
CA SER A 138 15.31 -16.30 -10.52
C SER A 138 16.03 -17.37 -9.69
N GLU A 139 17.24 -17.08 -9.20
CA GLU A 139 18.01 -17.97 -8.33
C GLU A 139 17.35 -18.08 -6.95
N ILE A 140 16.94 -16.96 -6.38
CA ILE A 140 16.23 -16.93 -5.10
C ILE A 140 14.94 -17.77 -5.20
N ALA A 141 14.15 -17.57 -6.25
CA ALA A 141 12.91 -18.33 -6.48
C ALA A 141 13.20 -19.84 -6.62
N ARG A 142 14.20 -20.22 -7.40
CA ARG A 142 14.61 -21.61 -7.56
C ARG A 142 14.99 -22.28 -6.22
N LEU A 143 15.69 -21.54 -5.34
CA LEU A 143 16.08 -22.06 -4.04
C LEU A 143 14.86 -22.25 -3.11
N VAL A 144 13.90 -21.33 -3.12
CA VAL A 144 12.65 -21.47 -2.37
C VAL A 144 11.84 -22.67 -2.88
N GLU A 145 11.63 -22.75 -4.20
CA GLU A 145 10.80 -23.79 -4.83
C GLU A 145 11.41 -25.19 -4.69
N SER A 146 12.75 -25.30 -4.63
CA SER A 146 13.42 -26.58 -4.39
C SER A 146 13.09 -27.21 -3.02
N ASN A 147 12.51 -26.44 -2.10
CA ASN A 147 12.03 -26.90 -0.79
C ASN A 147 10.50 -27.12 -0.75
N GLY A 148 9.82 -27.13 -1.93
CA GLY A 148 8.37 -27.31 -2.00
C GLY A 148 7.55 -26.12 -1.54
N THR A 149 8.20 -24.98 -1.30
CA THR A 149 7.57 -23.72 -0.86
C THR A 149 7.45 -22.75 -2.06
N LYS A 150 6.42 -21.90 -2.08
CA LYS A 150 6.19 -20.90 -3.15
C LYS A 150 6.32 -19.49 -2.61
N ILE A 151 6.88 -18.60 -3.44
CA ILE A 151 6.86 -17.17 -3.21
C ILE A 151 5.49 -16.63 -3.64
N ILE A 152 4.76 -16.00 -2.73
CA ILE A 152 3.47 -15.36 -3.02
C ILE A 152 3.57 -13.85 -3.16
N ALA A 153 4.63 -13.24 -2.60
CA ALA A 153 5.01 -11.86 -2.90
C ALA A 153 6.53 -11.70 -2.77
N CYS A 154 7.08 -10.82 -3.61
CA CYS A 154 8.49 -10.45 -3.57
C CYS A 154 8.61 -8.95 -3.79
N THR A 155 9.32 -8.26 -2.88
CA THR A 155 9.64 -6.84 -3.01
C THR A 155 11.10 -6.61 -2.75
N THR A 156 11.65 -5.56 -3.40
CA THR A 156 13.02 -5.13 -3.17
C THR A 156 13.02 -3.71 -2.63
N SER A 157 13.93 -3.43 -1.69
CA SER A 157 14.18 -2.10 -1.17
C SER A 157 15.67 -1.93 -0.91
N GLN A 158 16.11 -0.69 -0.68
CA GLN A 158 17.47 -0.48 -0.21
C GLN A 158 17.64 -1.07 1.19
N ALA A 159 18.70 -1.80 1.43
CA ALA A 159 18.99 -2.32 2.77
C ALA A 159 19.40 -1.18 3.70
N ILE A 160 19.06 -1.30 4.99
CA ILE A 160 19.40 -0.30 6.01
C ILE A 160 20.91 -0.26 6.17
N ASP A 161 21.47 0.96 6.14
CA ASP A 161 22.89 1.25 6.36
C ASP A 161 23.87 0.56 5.40
N SER A 162 23.43 0.10 4.24
CA SER A 162 24.30 -0.52 3.24
C SER A 162 23.95 -0.13 1.81
N SER A 163 24.88 -0.38 0.87
CA SER A 163 24.62 -0.29 -0.57
C SER A 163 23.96 -1.55 -1.15
N ASN A 164 23.58 -2.50 -0.29
CA ASN A 164 22.94 -3.74 -0.67
C ASN A 164 21.43 -3.56 -0.87
N VAL A 165 20.82 -4.55 -1.50
CA VAL A 165 19.37 -4.64 -1.69
C VAL A 165 18.80 -5.60 -0.66
N ALA A 166 17.76 -5.16 0.03
CA ALA A 166 16.92 -6.03 0.85
C ALA A 166 15.85 -6.66 -0.04
N VAL A 167 15.81 -7.99 -0.09
CA VAL A 167 14.80 -8.77 -0.80
C VAL A 167 13.86 -9.38 0.22
N THR A 168 12.63 -8.87 0.26
CA THR A 168 11.57 -9.38 1.14
C THR A 168 10.72 -10.39 0.38
N LEU A 169 10.67 -11.61 0.89
CA LEU A 169 9.90 -12.72 0.35
C LEU A 169 8.74 -13.04 1.29
N LYS A 170 7.52 -13.03 0.80
CA LYS A 170 6.35 -13.62 1.46
C LYS A 170 6.17 -15.02 0.90
N LEU A 171 6.11 -16.02 1.77
CA LEU A 171 6.01 -17.43 1.41
C LEU A 171 4.64 -18.00 1.79
N ASN A 172 4.18 -19.00 1.05
CA ASN A 172 2.92 -19.69 1.31
C ASN A 172 2.99 -20.75 2.44
N SER A 173 4.11 -20.83 3.15
CA SER A 173 4.35 -21.78 4.25
C SER A 173 4.78 -21.04 5.50
N GLU A 174 4.35 -21.52 6.65
CA GLU A 174 4.81 -21.06 7.98
C GLU A 174 6.11 -21.79 8.39
N ASP A 175 6.27 -23.06 8.00
CA ASP A 175 7.53 -23.77 8.17
C ASP A 175 8.51 -23.42 7.04
N VAL A 176 9.49 -22.60 7.39
CA VAL A 176 10.51 -22.12 6.44
C VAL A 176 11.94 -22.56 6.81
N GLN A 177 12.10 -23.43 7.80
CA GLN A 177 13.43 -23.91 8.20
C GLN A 177 14.20 -24.58 7.07
N PRO A 178 13.60 -25.40 6.18
CA PRO A 178 14.27 -25.93 5.01
C PRO A 178 14.77 -24.85 4.05
N VAL A 179 13.97 -23.80 3.85
CA VAL A 179 14.30 -22.65 2.99
C VAL A 179 15.47 -21.85 3.59
N ILE A 180 15.41 -21.56 4.90
CA ILE A 180 16.48 -20.87 5.64
C ILE A 180 17.79 -21.63 5.51
N SER A 181 17.77 -22.96 5.78
CA SER A 181 18.96 -23.82 5.67
C SER A 181 19.51 -23.85 4.25
N THR A 182 18.66 -23.74 3.24
CA THR A 182 19.08 -23.69 1.85
C THR A 182 19.75 -22.35 1.53
N PHE A 183 19.17 -21.22 1.94
CA PHE A 183 19.80 -19.90 1.77
C PHE A 183 21.17 -19.82 2.45
N GLN A 184 21.29 -20.33 3.68
CA GLN A 184 22.57 -20.37 4.40
C GLN A 184 23.63 -21.21 3.66
N ARG A 185 23.27 -22.36 3.09
CA ARG A 185 24.19 -23.20 2.28
C ARG A 185 24.66 -22.50 1.01
N HIS A 186 23.83 -21.60 0.45
CA HIS A 186 24.17 -20.79 -0.73
C HIS A 186 24.75 -19.43 -0.37
N ALA A 187 25.21 -19.24 0.88
CA ALA A 187 25.85 -18.04 1.37
C ALA A 187 25.01 -16.75 1.28
N TYR A 188 23.67 -16.87 1.28
CA TYR A 188 22.79 -15.71 1.42
C TYR A 188 22.79 -15.20 2.85
N THR A 189 22.85 -13.88 3.00
CA THR A 189 22.68 -13.22 4.29
C THR A 189 21.20 -13.04 4.59
N ILE A 190 20.71 -13.65 5.67
CA ILE A 190 19.33 -13.50 6.15
C ILE A 190 19.33 -12.43 7.23
N GLN A 191 18.68 -11.29 6.98
CA GLN A 191 18.55 -10.21 7.95
C GLN A 191 17.53 -10.56 9.03
N THR A 192 16.37 -11.07 8.63
CA THR A 192 15.30 -11.46 9.55
C THR A 192 14.38 -12.48 8.90
N PHE A 193 13.67 -13.21 9.74
CA PHE A 193 12.54 -14.03 9.32
C PHE A 193 11.44 -13.92 10.38
N LEU A 194 10.20 -13.83 9.91
CA LEU A 194 9.02 -13.70 10.74
C LEU A 194 8.11 -14.88 10.45
N HIS A 195 7.79 -15.64 11.49
CA HIS A 195 6.72 -16.63 11.49
C HIS A 195 5.42 -15.96 11.95
N ALA A 196 4.27 -16.53 11.60
CA ALA A 196 3.03 -16.13 12.24
C ALA A 196 3.14 -16.40 13.77
N PRO A 197 2.75 -15.43 14.63
CA PRO A 197 2.92 -15.56 16.09
C PRO A 197 2.29 -16.82 16.70
N GLU A 198 1.24 -17.35 16.07
CA GLU A 198 0.53 -18.56 16.50
C GLU A 198 1.41 -19.84 16.42
N ALA A 199 2.37 -19.90 15.48
CA ALA A 199 3.23 -21.10 15.34
C ALA A 199 4.29 -21.21 16.45
N GLU A 200 4.76 -20.11 17.00
CA GLU A 200 5.69 -20.11 18.14
C GLU A 200 4.99 -20.52 19.44
N GLU A 201 3.75 -20.09 19.66
CA GLU A 201 2.95 -20.46 20.82
C GLU A 201 2.56 -21.95 20.77
N GLU A 202 2.09 -22.47 19.64
CA GLU A 202 1.79 -23.91 19.48
C GLU A 202 3.03 -24.78 19.65
N MET A 203 4.19 -24.35 19.13
CA MET A 203 5.45 -25.11 19.29
C MET A 203 5.92 -25.11 20.75
N ARG A 204 5.78 -23.99 21.44
CA ARG A 204 6.09 -23.85 22.86
C ARG A 204 5.16 -24.69 23.74
N GLU A 205 3.86 -24.71 23.46
CA GLU A 205 2.89 -25.56 24.15
C GLU A 205 3.16 -27.06 23.93
N ARG A 206 3.50 -27.46 22.70
CA ARG A 206 3.88 -28.86 22.38
C ARG A 206 5.17 -29.25 23.06
N TYR A 207 6.17 -28.38 23.11
CA TYR A 207 7.43 -28.59 23.80
C TYR A 207 7.19 -28.73 25.32
N ASP A 208 6.43 -27.84 25.92
CA ASP A 208 6.10 -27.89 27.36
C ASP A 208 5.24 -29.09 27.70
N ALA A 209 4.35 -29.54 26.83
CA ALA A 209 3.61 -30.79 27.01
C ALA A 209 4.50 -32.01 26.94
N PHE A 210 5.44 -32.07 26.00
CA PHE A 210 6.42 -33.13 25.85
C PHE A 210 7.39 -33.19 27.05
N MET A 211 7.87 -32.03 27.53
CA MET A 211 8.75 -31.97 28.70
C MET A 211 8.02 -32.34 29.98
N ARG A 212 6.71 -32.10 30.09
CA ARG A 212 5.89 -32.61 31.21
C ARG A 212 5.72 -34.13 31.19
N PHE A 213 5.58 -34.70 29.99
CA PHE A 213 5.49 -36.16 29.81
C PHE A 213 6.79 -36.88 30.16
N LEU A 214 7.97 -36.30 29.83
CA LEU A 214 9.28 -36.90 30.15
C LEU A 214 9.69 -36.80 31.63
N LYS A 215 8.98 -36.01 32.46
CA LYS A 215 9.24 -35.83 33.89
C LYS A 215 8.32 -36.68 34.76
N GLN A 216 7.47 -37.49 34.19
CA GLN A 216 6.70 -38.56 34.88
C GLN A 216 7.41 -39.90 34.75
#